data_d5a3c0405d529bcf87860fea10486118
#
_entry.id   d5a3c0405d529bcf87860fea10486118
#
_cell.length_a   1.000
_cell.length_b   1.000
_cell.length_c   1.000
_cell.angle_alpha   90.00
_cell.angle_beta   90.00
_cell.angle_gamma   90.00
#
_symmetry.space_group_name_H-M   'P 1'
#
loop_
_entity.id
_entity.type
_entity.pdbx_description
1 polymer ?
#
loop_
_entity_poly.entity_id
_entity_poly.type
_entity_poly.pdbx_seq_one_letter_code
_entity_poly.pdbx_strand_id
1 'polypeptide(L)'
;AFLLNRSSDLCHCWKFQEMYSFRERMVQDYELDLLTHINPDGIAQDINPFVHGSAKHTDIMKTEGLKQALDKHGFDAAFGGARRDEEKSRAKERVYSFRDNKHRWDPKNQRPELWNIYNGKINKGDSIRVFPLSNWTELDIWQYIYLESIPIVPLYFAAEREVIERDGTLILIDDERILEHLSDEEKSRIVKKSVRFRTLGCYPLTGAVESTASTLEIKSTLVDLNPSLRPVSNTA
;
A
#
# COMPACT_ATOMS: atom_id res chain seq x y z
N ALA A 1 17.69 -10.23 -10.81
CA ALA A 1 16.26 -10.10 -11.11
C ALA A 1 15.63 -9.08 -10.16
N PHE A 2 14.62 -8.35 -10.61
CA PHE A 2 13.97 -7.30 -9.83
C PHE A 2 12.49 -7.60 -9.70
N LEU A 3 11.94 -7.43 -8.50
CA LEU A 3 10.52 -7.46 -8.23
C LEU A 3 10.06 -6.04 -7.89
N LEU A 4 9.12 -5.49 -8.66
CA LEU A 4 8.39 -4.30 -8.26
C LEU A 4 7.39 -4.72 -7.18
N ASN A 5 7.75 -4.43 -5.92
CA ASN A 5 6.89 -4.72 -4.81
C ASN A 5 5.78 -3.68 -4.71
N ARG A 6 4.65 -3.97 -5.32
CA ARG A 6 3.39 -3.39 -4.87
C ARG A 6 2.75 -4.41 -3.93
N SER A 7 2.56 -4.07 -2.68
CA SER A 7 1.85 -4.92 -1.72
C SER A 7 0.45 -5.34 -2.20
N SER A 8 -0.06 -4.68 -3.24
CA SER A 8 -1.29 -5.02 -3.95
C SER A 8 -1.20 -6.34 -4.73
N ASP A 9 -0.05 -6.68 -5.26
CA ASP A 9 0.08 -7.84 -6.15
C ASP A 9 0.27 -9.15 -5.37
N LEU A 10 0.63 -9.04 -4.09
CA LEU A 10 0.84 -10.16 -3.19
C LEU A 10 -0.41 -10.56 -2.37
N CYS A 11 -1.43 -9.71 -2.31
CA CYS A 11 -2.66 -9.98 -1.56
C CYS A 11 -3.86 -10.03 -2.52
N HIS A 12 -4.05 -11.16 -3.15
CA HIS A 12 -5.05 -11.34 -4.21
C HIS A 12 -6.50 -11.25 -3.73
N CYS A 13 -6.78 -11.42 -2.44
CA CYS A 13 -8.15 -11.66 -2.02
C CYS A 13 -8.93 -10.40 -1.60
N TRP A 14 -8.25 -9.35 -1.10
CA TRP A 14 -8.91 -8.24 -0.41
C TRP A 14 -8.34 -6.87 -0.80
N LYS A 15 -8.44 -6.55 -2.10
CA LYS A 15 -8.16 -5.22 -2.65
C LYS A 15 -9.43 -4.64 -3.23
N PHE A 16 -9.46 -3.31 -3.36
CA PHE A 16 -10.53 -2.62 -4.07
C PHE A 16 -10.54 -2.96 -5.55
N GLN A 17 -11.73 -3.08 -6.13
CA GLN A 17 -11.89 -3.41 -7.56
C GLN A 17 -11.22 -2.38 -8.47
N GLU A 18 -11.30 -1.09 -8.12
CA GLU A 18 -10.60 -0.03 -8.86
C GLU A 18 -9.07 -0.21 -8.86
N MET A 19 -8.49 -0.84 -7.83
CA MET A 19 -7.04 -1.15 -7.80
C MET A 19 -6.68 -2.27 -8.78
N TYR A 20 -7.51 -3.30 -8.89
CA TYR A 20 -7.29 -4.36 -9.89
C TYR A 20 -7.39 -3.82 -11.31
N SER A 21 -8.46 -3.09 -11.61
CA SER A 21 -8.68 -2.48 -12.93
C SER A 21 -7.54 -1.51 -13.30
N PHE A 22 -7.08 -0.71 -12.33
CA PHE A 22 -5.95 0.18 -12.54
C PHE A 22 -4.66 -0.58 -12.82
N ARG A 23 -4.36 -1.65 -12.06
CA ARG A 23 -3.18 -2.50 -12.26
C ARG A 23 -3.19 -3.11 -13.66
N GLU A 24 -4.31 -3.69 -14.09
CA GLU A 24 -4.43 -4.30 -15.41
C GLU A 24 -4.21 -3.29 -16.53
N ARG A 25 -4.78 -2.09 -16.40
CA ARG A 25 -4.52 -0.99 -17.34
C ARG A 25 -3.03 -0.64 -17.38
N MET A 26 -2.37 -0.48 -16.23
CA MET A 26 -0.94 -0.17 -16.20
C MET A 26 -0.07 -1.27 -16.80
N VAL A 27 -0.45 -2.53 -16.61
CA VAL A 27 0.23 -3.66 -17.24
C VAL A 27 0.14 -3.58 -18.77
N GLN A 28 -1.02 -3.23 -19.31
CA GLN A 28 -1.23 -3.06 -20.74
C GLN A 28 -0.52 -1.83 -21.29
N ASP A 29 -0.69 -0.67 -20.65
CA ASP A 29 -0.16 0.62 -21.13
C ASP A 29 1.37 0.66 -21.14
N TYR A 30 2.02 -0.05 -20.21
CA TYR A 30 3.48 -0.10 -20.06
C TYR A 30 4.09 -1.44 -20.46
N GLU A 31 3.32 -2.36 -21.05
CA GLU A 31 3.77 -3.68 -21.49
C GLU A 31 4.55 -4.43 -20.39
N LEU A 32 4.02 -4.40 -19.15
CA LEU A 32 4.70 -4.98 -18.00
C LEU A 32 4.49 -6.49 -17.93
N ASP A 33 5.55 -7.23 -17.59
CA ASP A 33 5.45 -8.64 -17.21
C ASP A 33 4.96 -8.73 -15.76
N LEU A 34 3.66 -8.98 -15.59
CA LEU A 34 3.03 -9.05 -14.27
C LEU A 34 3.16 -10.45 -13.66
N LEU A 35 3.90 -10.54 -12.57
CA LEU A 35 3.99 -11.75 -11.77
C LEU A 35 3.08 -11.62 -10.53
N THR A 36 2.08 -12.49 -10.44
CA THR A 36 1.18 -12.57 -9.28
C THR A 36 1.56 -13.76 -8.42
N HIS A 37 1.77 -13.54 -7.13
CA HIS A 37 1.99 -14.59 -6.14
C HIS A 37 1.00 -14.47 -4.99
N ILE A 38 0.37 -15.57 -4.63
CA ILE A 38 -0.54 -15.69 -3.50
C ILE A 38 0.00 -16.76 -2.58
N ASN A 39 -0.01 -16.51 -1.27
CA ASN A 39 0.42 -17.52 -0.31
C ASN A 39 -0.55 -18.71 -0.31
N PRO A 40 -0.12 -19.92 -0.76
CA PRO A 40 -0.99 -21.08 -0.85
C PRO A 40 -1.48 -21.56 0.52
N ASP A 41 -0.68 -21.39 1.58
CA ASP A 41 -1.07 -21.79 2.92
C ASP A 41 -2.17 -20.85 3.47
N GLY A 42 -2.12 -19.57 3.10
CA GLY A 42 -3.15 -18.61 3.45
C GLY A 42 -4.48 -18.90 2.75
N ILE A 43 -4.43 -19.37 1.49
CA ILE A 43 -5.63 -19.83 0.76
C ILE A 43 -6.20 -21.07 1.41
N ALA A 44 -5.37 -22.08 1.67
CA ALA A 44 -5.80 -23.35 2.25
C ALA A 44 -6.47 -23.18 3.63
N GLN A 45 -6.09 -22.12 4.38
CA GLN A 45 -6.64 -21.77 5.69
C GLN A 45 -7.77 -20.74 5.62
N ASP A 46 -8.20 -20.34 4.42
CA ASP A 46 -9.19 -19.27 4.18
C ASP A 46 -8.89 -17.99 5.01
N ILE A 47 -7.63 -17.56 5.01
CA ILE A 47 -7.21 -16.39 5.79
C ILE A 47 -7.84 -15.12 5.21
N ASN A 48 -8.78 -14.54 5.95
CA ASN A 48 -9.47 -13.32 5.58
C ASN A 48 -9.44 -12.27 6.72
N PRO A 49 -9.58 -10.97 6.41
CA PRO A 49 -9.46 -9.91 7.40
C PRO A 49 -10.64 -9.82 8.38
N PHE A 50 -11.82 -10.33 8.02
CA PHE A 50 -13.01 -10.29 8.87
C PHE A 50 -12.93 -11.29 10.02
N VAL A 51 -12.53 -12.53 9.72
CA VAL A 51 -12.47 -13.61 10.70
C VAL A 51 -11.17 -13.60 11.50
N HIS A 52 -10.04 -13.34 10.82
CA HIS A 52 -8.71 -13.49 11.40
C HIS A 52 -8.08 -12.18 11.87
N GLY A 53 -8.71 -11.05 11.55
CA GLY A 53 -8.21 -9.72 11.87
C GLY A 53 -7.04 -9.26 10.98
N SER A 54 -6.75 -7.96 11.09
CA SER A 54 -5.77 -7.28 10.25
C SER A 54 -4.35 -7.82 10.40
N ALA A 55 -3.91 -8.08 11.64
CA ALA A 55 -2.53 -8.48 11.92
C ALA A 55 -2.20 -9.85 11.31
N LYS A 56 -3.01 -10.87 11.58
CA LYS A 56 -2.80 -12.22 11.06
C LYS A 56 -2.92 -12.28 9.56
N HIS A 57 -3.92 -11.60 8.99
CA HIS A 57 -4.08 -11.49 7.54
C HIS A 57 -2.85 -10.82 6.88
N THR A 58 -2.35 -9.72 7.45
CA THR A 58 -1.17 -9.03 6.92
C THR A 58 0.08 -9.90 7.00
N ASP A 59 0.30 -10.57 8.11
CA ASP A 59 1.47 -11.41 8.30
C ASP A 59 1.49 -12.57 7.30
N ILE A 60 0.43 -13.36 7.23
CA ILE A 60 0.37 -14.54 6.37
C ILE A 60 0.27 -14.16 4.89
N MET A 61 -0.67 -13.28 4.52
CA MET A 61 -0.96 -13.04 3.11
C MET A 61 0.01 -12.06 2.45
N LYS A 62 0.58 -11.12 3.20
CA LYS A 62 1.51 -10.11 2.66
C LYS A 62 2.97 -10.43 2.99
N THR A 63 3.29 -10.57 4.29
CA THR A 63 4.69 -10.71 4.73
C THR A 63 5.28 -12.03 4.28
N GLU A 64 4.62 -13.14 4.60
CA GLU A 64 5.08 -14.47 4.18
C GLU A 64 4.92 -14.66 2.67
N GLY A 65 3.83 -14.19 2.06
CA GLY A 65 3.65 -14.23 0.61
C GLY A 65 4.76 -13.53 -0.16
N LEU A 66 5.24 -12.37 0.34
CA LEU A 66 6.38 -11.68 -0.28
C LEU A 66 7.67 -12.48 -0.18
N LYS A 67 7.96 -13.09 0.97
CA LYS A 67 9.15 -13.93 1.15
C LYS A 67 9.12 -15.12 0.18
N GLN A 68 7.98 -15.82 0.12
CA GLN A 68 7.77 -16.93 -0.81
C GLN A 68 7.99 -16.52 -2.27
N ALA A 69 7.47 -15.34 -2.68
CA ALA A 69 7.67 -14.84 -4.04
C ALA A 69 9.14 -14.56 -4.35
N LEU A 70 9.86 -13.92 -3.42
CA LEU A 70 11.27 -13.63 -3.58
C LEU A 70 12.11 -14.91 -3.72
N ASP A 71 11.87 -15.88 -2.85
CA ASP A 71 12.59 -17.14 -2.84
C ASP A 71 12.28 -17.99 -4.09
N LYS A 72 10.99 -18.11 -4.44
CA LYS A 72 10.52 -18.89 -5.60
C LYS A 72 11.11 -18.39 -6.91
N HIS A 73 11.23 -17.08 -7.08
CA HIS A 73 11.68 -16.47 -8.32
C HIS A 73 13.15 -16.01 -8.27
N GLY A 74 13.84 -16.17 -7.14
CA GLY A 74 15.25 -15.83 -6.99
C GLY A 74 15.53 -14.33 -7.19
N PHE A 75 14.68 -13.44 -6.67
CA PHE A 75 14.89 -12.01 -6.80
C PHE A 75 15.92 -11.49 -5.79
N ASP A 76 16.93 -10.78 -6.30
CA ASP A 76 17.97 -10.12 -5.49
C ASP A 76 17.47 -8.79 -4.90
N ALA A 77 16.53 -8.12 -5.58
CA ALA A 77 16.03 -6.82 -5.17
C ALA A 77 14.51 -6.70 -5.36
N ALA A 78 13.86 -6.03 -4.40
CA ALA A 78 12.44 -5.69 -4.48
C ALA A 78 12.25 -4.17 -4.30
N PHE A 79 11.65 -3.51 -5.29
CA PHE A 79 11.35 -2.08 -5.24
C PHE A 79 10.02 -1.84 -4.52
N GLY A 80 9.98 -0.82 -3.67
CA GLY A 80 8.77 -0.42 -2.96
C GLY A 80 8.65 1.08 -2.82
N GLY A 81 7.42 1.57 -2.68
CA GLY A 81 7.11 2.99 -2.53
C GLY A 81 7.16 3.49 -1.08
N ALA A 82 7.71 2.72 -0.15
CA ALA A 82 7.76 3.10 1.26
C ALA A 82 8.62 4.36 1.48
N ARG A 83 8.17 5.22 2.39
CA ARG A 83 8.83 6.47 2.77
C ARG A 83 9.12 6.50 4.27
N ARG A 84 10.21 7.11 4.69
CA ARG A 84 10.55 7.27 6.12
C ARG A 84 9.58 8.16 6.86
N ASP A 85 8.90 9.02 6.14
CA ASP A 85 7.90 9.97 6.61
C ASP A 85 6.55 9.32 6.96
N GLU A 86 6.29 8.08 6.51
CA GLU A 86 4.99 7.43 6.70
C GLU A 86 4.75 6.99 8.15
N GLU A 87 5.78 6.45 8.79
CA GLU A 87 5.65 5.90 10.15
C GLU A 87 7.00 5.76 10.86
N LYS A 88 6.97 5.78 12.21
CA LYS A 88 8.18 5.64 13.05
C LYS A 88 8.99 4.39 12.77
N SER A 89 8.35 3.27 12.47
CA SER A 89 9.03 2.00 12.20
C SER A 89 9.96 2.10 10.99
N ARG A 90 9.64 2.99 10.03
CA ARG A 90 10.41 3.23 8.80
C ARG A 90 11.47 4.31 8.93
N ALA A 91 11.50 5.08 10.02
CA ALA A 91 12.39 6.23 10.18
C ALA A 91 13.89 5.90 10.01
N LYS A 92 14.29 4.67 10.34
CA LYS A 92 15.67 4.18 10.19
C LYS A 92 15.92 3.46 8.87
N GLU A 93 14.90 3.21 8.07
CA GLU A 93 15.03 2.55 6.78
C GLU A 93 15.77 3.48 5.79
N ARG A 94 16.59 2.90 4.94
CA ARG A 94 17.37 3.61 3.93
C ARG A 94 16.76 3.36 2.56
N VAL A 95 17.23 4.08 1.55
CA VAL A 95 16.87 3.79 0.15
C VAL A 95 17.22 2.34 -0.17
N TYR A 96 18.40 1.86 0.24
CA TYR A 96 18.78 0.45 0.17
C TYR A 96 18.69 -0.20 1.55
N SER A 97 17.64 -1.00 1.74
CA SER A 97 17.36 -1.70 2.98
C SER A 97 17.68 -3.19 2.84
N PHE A 98 18.80 -3.59 3.42
CA PHE A 98 19.33 -4.95 3.28
C PHE A 98 18.57 -5.95 4.14
N ARG A 99 18.41 -7.15 3.60
CA ARG A 99 17.80 -8.30 4.26
C ARG A 99 18.76 -9.48 4.21
N ASP A 100 18.94 -10.16 5.33
CA ASP A 100 19.70 -11.41 5.36
C ASP A 100 18.96 -12.56 4.65
N ASN A 101 19.58 -13.72 4.58
CA ASN A 101 19.02 -14.93 3.98
C ASN A 101 17.75 -15.48 4.69
N LYS A 102 17.32 -14.85 5.78
CA LYS A 102 16.05 -15.11 6.48
C LYS A 102 15.09 -13.93 6.36
N HIS A 103 15.34 -13.03 5.41
CA HIS A 103 14.57 -11.79 5.16
C HIS A 103 14.53 -10.81 6.35
N ARG A 104 15.43 -10.93 7.33
CA ARG A 104 15.47 -10.06 8.51
C ARG A 104 16.22 -8.77 8.20
N TRP A 105 15.70 -7.68 8.73
CA TRP A 105 16.31 -6.37 8.65
C TRP A 105 17.06 -6.04 9.94
N ASP A 106 18.28 -5.51 9.82
CA ASP A 106 19.03 -5.00 10.95
C ASP A 106 19.08 -3.47 10.94
N PRO A 107 18.23 -2.79 11.75
CA PRO A 107 18.19 -1.34 11.81
C PRO A 107 19.44 -0.70 12.42
N LYS A 108 20.31 -1.46 13.08
CA LYS A 108 21.51 -0.94 13.71
C LYS A 108 22.69 -0.88 12.74
N ASN A 109 22.77 -1.79 11.79
CA ASN A 109 23.87 -1.94 10.84
C ASN A 109 23.47 -1.49 9.43
N GLN A 110 22.91 -0.28 9.31
CA GLN A 110 22.59 0.28 7.99
C GLN A 110 23.83 0.89 7.35
N ARG A 111 23.98 0.66 6.04
CA ARG A 111 25.04 1.31 5.26
C ARG A 111 24.76 2.81 5.13
N PRO A 112 25.78 3.67 5.26
CA PRO A 112 25.62 5.10 5.00
C PRO A 112 25.25 5.36 3.53
N GLU A 113 24.37 6.33 3.31
CA GLU A 113 23.95 6.80 1.98
C GLU A 113 24.28 8.28 1.82
N LEU A 114 25.53 8.65 2.15
CA LEU A 114 26.02 10.03 2.05
C LEU A 114 26.15 10.42 0.58
N TRP A 115 25.77 11.66 0.26
CA TRP A 115 25.85 12.24 -1.09
C TRP A 115 25.15 11.43 -2.19
N ASN A 116 24.08 10.69 -1.83
CA ASN A 116 23.36 9.79 -2.74
C ASN A 116 24.26 8.70 -3.38
N ILE A 117 25.29 8.28 -2.69
CA ILE A 117 26.12 7.15 -3.09
C ILE A 117 25.54 5.88 -2.49
N TYR A 118 25.14 4.95 -3.36
CA TYR A 118 24.50 3.71 -2.96
C TYR A 118 25.41 2.51 -3.23
N ASN A 119 25.58 1.65 -2.22
CA ASN A 119 26.32 0.40 -2.36
C ASN A 119 25.33 -0.78 -2.31
N GLY A 120 25.02 -1.34 -3.47
CA GLY A 120 24.10 -2.47 -3.65
C GLY A 120 24.74 -3.86 -3.51
N LYS A 121 25.99 -3.97 -3.08
CA LYS A 121 26.65 -5.28 -2.94
C LYS A 121 25.98 -6.11 -1.86
N ILE A 122 25.54 -7.31 -2.20
CA ILE A 122 24.93 -8.29 -1.29
C ILE A 122 25.77 -9.57 -1.26
N ASN A 123 25.59 -10.36 -0.20
CA ASN A 123 26.11 -11.72 -0.14
C ASN A 123 25.15 -12.69 -0.82
N LYS A 124 25.64 -13.89 -1.12
CA LYS A 124 24.78 -14.94 -1.67
C LYS A 124 23.66 -15.28 -0.68
N GLY A 125 22.42 -15.19 -1.15
CA GLY A 125 21.23 -15.46 -0.35
C GLY A 125 20.65 -14.23 0.38
N ASP A 126 21.36 -13.09 0.43
CA ASP A 126 20.80 -11.84 0.91
C ASP A 126 19.96 -11.18 -0.19
N SER A 127 19.10 -10.23 0.20
CA SER A 127 18.30 -9.43 -0.72
C SER A 127 18.25 -7.95 -0.32
N ILE A 128 17.85 -7.09 -1.25
CA ILE A 128 17.68 -5.65 -0.99
C ILE A 128 16.23 -5.25 -1.20
N ARG A 129 15.68 -4.49 -0.26
CA ARG A 129 14.49 -3.66 -0.49
C ARG A 129 14.96 -2.30 -0.93
N VAL A 130 14.52 -1.86 -2.11
CA VAL A 130 14.88 -0.56 -2.68
C VAL A 130 13.69 0.38 -2.56
N PHE A 131 13.86 1.49 -1.84
CA PHE A 131 12.84 2.50 -1.61
C PHE A 131 13.24 3.83 -2.23
N PRO A 132 13.05 4.03 -3.54
CA PRO A 132 13.50 5.25 -4.23
C PRO A 132 12.89 6.53 -3.63
N LEU A 133 11.69 6.42 -3.07
CA LEU A 133 10.94 7.54 -2.48
C LEU A 133 11.19 7.70 -0.98
N SER A 134 12.18 6.99 -0.40
CA SER A 134 12.43 6.94 1.05
C SER A 134 12.56 8.31 1.70
N ASN A 135 13.17 9.27 1.01
CA ASN A 135 13.45 10.63 1.53
C ASN A 135 12.38 11.67 1.15
N TRP A 136 11.32 11.27 0.44
CA TRP A 136 10.27 12.16 -0.03
C TRP A 136 9.16 12.31 1.02
N THR A 137 8.60 13.52 1.11
CA THR A 137 7.37 13.78 1.88
C THR A 137 6.13 13.39 1.07
N GLU A 138 4.96 13.35 1.74
CA GLU A 138 3.68 13.15 1.04
C GLU A 138 3.43 14.28 0.02
N LEU A 139 3.79 15.51 0.36
CA LEU A 139 3.64 16.66 -0.53
C LEU A 139 4.51 16.53 -1.78
N ASP A 140 5.78 16.13 -1.62
CA ASP A 140 6.68 15.90 -2.77
C ASP A 140 6.08 14.89 -3.76
N ILE A 141 5.48 13.80 -3.24
CA ILE A 141 4.81 12.80 -4.07
C ILE A 141 3.65 13.40 -4.85
N TRP A 142 2.79 14.19 -4.20
CA TRP A 142 1.64 14.78 -4.88
C TRP A 142 2.03 15.84 -5.90
N GLN A 143 3.06 16.65 -5.61
CA GLN A 143 3.63 17.61 -6.56
C GLN A 143 4.23 16.88 -7.77
N TYR A 144 4.97 15.82 -7.55
CA TYR A 144 5.56 15.04 -8.63
C TYR A 144 4.50 14.38 -9.52
N ILE A 145 3.47 13.77 -8.92
CA ILE A 145 2.34 13.19 -9.65
C ILE A 145 1.66 14.25 -10.52
N TYR A 146 1.47 15.47 -9.98
CA TYR A 146 0.86 16.57 -10.71
C TYR A 146 1.73 17.06 -11.88
N LEU A 147 3.01 17.32 -11.62
CA LEU A 147 3.94 17.85 -12.63
C LEU A 147 4.18 16.87 -13.78
N GLU A 148 4.31 15.60 -13.48
CA GLU A 148 4.59 14.54 -14.48
C GLU A 148 3.31 13.88 -15.03
N SER A 149 2.13 14.36 -14.60
CA SER A 149 0.82 13.80 -15.03
C SER A 149 0.75 12.28 -14.84
N ILE A 150 1.28 11.78 -13.71
CA ILE A 150 1.34 10.33 -13.45
C ILE A 150 -0.07 9.79 -13.18
N PRO A 151 -0.53 8.76 -13.90
CA PRO A 151 -1.81 8.14 -13.63
C PRO A 151 -1.80 7.47 -12.26
N ILE A 152 -2.89 7.68 -11.50
CA ILE A 152 -3.06 7.09 -10.17
C ILE A 152 -4.44 6.42 -10.06
N VAL A 153 -4.60 5.59 -9.02
CA VAL A 153 -5.87 4.92 -8.75
C VAL A 153 -6.96 5.95 -8.45
N PRO A 154 -8.15 5.87 -9.08
CA PRO A 154 -9.23 6.83 -8.87
C PRO A 154 -9.73 6.95 -7.42
N LEU A 155 -9.50 5.94 -6.59
CA LEU A 155 -9.85 5.95 -5.16
C LEU A 155 -9.20 7.09 -4.36
N TYR A 156 -8.11 7.68 -4.86
CA TYR A 156 -7.51 8.85 -4.25
C TYR A 156 -8.31 10.14 -4.44
N PHE A 157 -9.26 10.14 -5.38
CA PHE A 157 -10.13 11.27 -5.65
C PHE A 157 -11.52 11.07 -5.05
N ALA A 158 -12.14 12.18 -4.64
CA ALA A 158 -13.50 12.17 -4.15
C ALA A 158 -14.49 11.79 -5.26
N ALA A 159 -15.35 10.85 -4.93
CA ALA A 159 -16.47 10.44 -5.77
C ALA A 159 -17.61 9.93 -4.89
N GLU A 160 -18.84 9.97 -5.41
CA GLU A 160 -20.01 9.38 -4.78
C GLU A 160 -19.84 7.85 -4.71
N ARG A 161 -19.76 7.31 -3.49
CA ARG A 161 -19.60 5.88 -3.24
C ARG A 161 -20.53 5.42 -2.14
N GLU A 162 -20.95 4.18 -2.20
CA GLU A 162 -21.69 3.52 -1.12
C GLU A 162 -20.76 3.17 0.02
N VAL A 163 -21.06 3.65 1.21
CA VAL A 163 -20.28 3.44 2.41
C VAL A 163 -21.17 3.09 3.58
N ILE A 164 -20.58 2.39 4.54
CA ILE A 164 -21.17 2.15 5.86
C ILE A 164 -20.22 2.71 6.92
N GLU A 165 -20.77 3.32 7.95
CA GLU A 165 -20.00 3.74 9.11
C GLU A 165 -19.96 2.63 10.17
N ARG A 166 -18.75 2.22 10.54
CA ARG A 166 -18.50 1.25 11.61
C ARG A 166 -17.37 1.79 12.49
N ASP A 167 -17.66 1.93 13.78
CA ASP A 167 -16.70 2.44 14.79
C ASP A 167 -16.03 3.76 14.38
N GLY A 168 -16.81 4.70 13.82
CA GLY A 168 -16.31 6.01 13.37
C GLY A 168 -15.48 5.96 12.07
N THR A 169 -15.45 4.82 11.40
CA THR A 169 -14.72 4.63 10.13
C THR A 169 -15.69 4.37 8.99
N LEU A 170 -15.53 5.11 7.89
CA LEU A 170 -16.29 4.87 6.66
C LEU A 170 -15.66 3.73 5.87
N ILE A 171 -16.39 2.64 5.73
CA ILE A 171 -15.97 1.46 4.97
C ILE A 171 -16.73 1.46 3.64
N LEU A 172 -16.01 1.37 2.53
CA LEU A 172 -16.58 1.30 1.20
C LEU A 172 -17.30 -0.04 0.99
N ILE A 173 -18.46 -0.02 0.36
CA ILE A 173 -19.12 -1.23 -0.16
C ILE A 173 -18.60 -1.42 -1.59
N ASP A 174 -17.50 -2.15 -1.72
CA ASP A 174 -16.76 -2.28 -2.98
C ASP A 174 -17.20 -3.50 -3.79
N ASP A 175 -17.55 -4.58 -3.08
CA ASP A 175 -18.04 -5.80 -3.69
C ASP A 175 -19.03 -6.56 -2.78
N GLU A 176 -19.66 -7.60 -3.33
CA GLU A 176 -20.69 -8.37 -2.61
C GLU A 176 -20.18 -9.14 -1.40
N ARG A 177 -18.88 -9.45 -1.35
CA ARG A 177 -18.28 -10.23 -0.24
C ARG A 177 -18.45 -9.54 1.11
N ILE A 178 -18.43 -8.20 1.17
CA ILE A 178 -18.65 -7.50 2.43
C ILE A 178 -20.09 -7.67 2.94
N LEU A 179 -21.06 -7.78 2.03
CA LEU A 179 -22.47 -7.90 2.39
C LEU A 179 -22.78 -9.19 3.16
N GLU A 180 -21.99 -10.25 2.94
CA GLU A 180 -22.09 -11.50 3.70
C GLU A 180 -21.66 -11.35 5.17
N HIS A 181 -20.83 -10.33 5.44
CA HIS A 181 -20.32 -10.02 6.78
C HIS A 181 -21.04 -8.85 7.47
N LEU A 182 -22.11 -8.33 6.87
CA LEU A 182 -22.96 -7.29 7.45
C LEU A 182 -24.30 -7.87 7.94
N SER A 183 -24.74 -7.42 9.10
CA SER A 183 -26.10 -7.68 9.58
C SER A 183 -27.13 -6.92 8.73
N ASP A 184 -28.41 -7.33 8.79
CA ASP A 184 -29.48 -6.62 8.07
C ASP A 184 -29.65 -5.18 8.56
N GLU A 185 -29.41 -4.93 9.85
CA GLU A 185 -29.39 -3.58 10.42
C GLU A 185 -28.23 -2.74 9.82
N GLU A 186 -27.05 -3.31 9.69
CA GLU A 186 -25.91 -2.63 9.06
C GLU A 186 -26.15 -2.35 7.58
N LYS A 187 -26.73 -3.29 6.84
CA LYS A 187 -27.13 -3.10 5.44
C LYS A 187 -28.09 -1.93 5.25
N SER A 188 -29.03 -1.73 6.20
CA SER A 188 -29.96 -0.60 6.14
C SER A 188 -29.30 0.76 6.36
N ARG A 189 -28.08 0.80 6.91
CA ARG A 189 -27.30 2.02 7.16
C ARG A 189 -26.34 2.38 6.02
N ILE A 190 -26.33 1.63 4.93
CA ILE A 190 -25.52 1.95 3.74
C ILE A 190 -26.04 3.25 3.12
N VAL A 191 -25.14 4.21 2.94
CA VAL A 191 -25.45 5.52 2.38
C VAL A 191 -24.44 5.91 1.30
N LYS A 192 -24.87 6.74 0.36
CA LYS A 192 -23.95 7.35 -0.63
C LYS A 192 -23.35 8.62 -0.05
N LYS A 193 -22.03 8.71 -0.08
CA LYS A 193 -21.27 9.88 0.33
C LYS A 193 -20.15 10.16 -0.66
N SER A 194 -19.79 11.45 -0.78
CA SER A 194 -18.60 11.85 -1.53
C SER A 194 -17.35 11.56 -0.68
N VAL A 195 -16.62 10.50 -1.04
CA VAL A 195 -15.49 10.01 -0.27
C VAL A 195 -14.28 9.73 -1.15
N ARG A 196 -13.09 9.83 -0.56
CA ARG A 196 -11.82 9.40 -1.11
C ARG A 196 -11.00 8.62 -0.08
N PHE A 197 -9.91 8.02 -0.54
CA PHE A 197 -8.94 7.38 0.33
C PHE A 197 -7.66 8.21 0.42
N ARG A 198 -7.08 8.29 1.61
CA ARG A 198 -5.76 8.87 1.81
C ARG A 198 -4.66 7.86 1.52
N THR A 199 -4.85 6.63 1.96
CA THR A 199 -3.95 5.51 1.73
C THR A 199 -4.76 4.33 1.21
N LEU A 200 -4.16 3.50 0.37
CA LEU A 200 -4.80 2.30 -0.16
C LEU A 200 -4.14 1.07 0.46
N GLY A 201 -4.86 0.45 1.35
CA GLY A 201 -4.45 -0.79 2.02
C GLY A 201 -5.25 -2.00 1.54
N CYS A 202 -5.57 -2.88 2.48
CA CYS A 202 -6.53 -3.95 2.26
C CYS A 202 -7.95 -3.44 2.45
N TYR A 203 -8.80 -3.77 1.53
CA TYR A 203 -10.23 -3.77 1.74
C TYR A 203 -10.61 -4.92 2.69
N PRO A 204 -11.42 -4.79 3.69
CA PRO A 204 -12.16 -3.62 4.17
C PRO A 204 -11.47 -2.88 5.35
N LEU A 205 -10.19 -3.06 5.54
CA LEU A 205 -9.43 -2.51 6.67
C LEU A 205 -9.02 -1.06 6.48
N THR A 206 -9.27 -0.50 5.30
CA THR A 206 -8.91 0.87 4.95
C THR A 206 -10.13 1.75 4.95
N GLY A 207 -10.18 2.72 5.87
CA GLY A 207 -11.26 3.70 5.96
C GLY A 207 -11.18 4.77 4.87
N ALA A 208 -12.35 5.17 4.38
CA ALA A 208 -12.52 6.33 3.53
C ALA A 208 -12.69 7.61 4.36
N VAL A 209 -12.46 8.77 3.74
CA VAL A 209 -12.70 10.09 4.33
C VAL A 209 -13.63 10.89 3.42
N GLU A 210 -14.58 11.62 4.02
CA GLU A 210 -15.43 12.54 3.27
C GLU A 210 -14.57 13.67 2.68
N SER A 211 -14.81 14.00 1.42
CA SER A 211 -13.98 14.99 0.72
C SER A 211 -14.69 15.49 -0.54
N THR A 212 -14.32 16.68 -0.95
CA THR A 212 -14.70 17.28 -2.24
C THR A 212 -13.54 17.29 -3.25
N ALA A 213 -12.37 16.76 -2.87
CA ALA A 213 -11.15 16.78 -3.69
C ALA A 213 -11.25 15.77 -4.84
N SER A 214 -11.86 16.16 -5.94
CA SER A 214 -12.09 15.34 -7.14
C SER A 214 -10.98 15.44 -8.18
N THR A 215 -10.04 16.41 -8.03
CA THR A 215 -8.90 16.62 -8.94
C THR A 215 -7.59 16.72 -8.16
N LEU A 216 -6.44 16.62 -8.87
CA LEU A 216 -5.12 16.80 -8.29
C LEU A 216 -4.89 18.22 -7.75
N GLU A 217 -5.40 19.25 -8.45
CA GLU A 217 -5.24 20.64 -8.02
C GLU A 217 -5.94 20.91 -6.69
N ILE A 218 -7.18 20.46 -6.53
CA ILE A 218 -7.93 20.59 -5.27
C ILE A 218 -7.24 19.78 -4.16
N LYS A 219 -6.71 18.60 -4.48
CA LYS A 219 -6.05 17.74 -3.51
C LYS A 219 -4.74 18.34 -2.99
N SER A 220 -3.92 18.90 -3.86
CA SER A 220 -2.67 19.57 -3.47
C SER A 220 -2.96 20.77 -2.56
N THR A 221 -3.94 21.58 -2.91
CA THR A 221 -4.38 22.72 -2.09
C THR A 221 -4.89 22.26 -0.71
N LEU A 222 -5.64 21.15 -0.63
CA LEU A 222 -6.13 20.61 0.64
C LEU A 222 -5.03 20.06 1.53
N VAL A 223 -3.96 19.49 0.98
CA VAL A 223 -2.79 19.05 1.75
C VAL A 223 -2.08 20.24 2.38
N ASP A 224 -1.97 21.37 1.67
CA ASP A 224 -1.34 22.58 2.17
C ASP A 224 -2.18 23.30 3.24
N LEU A 225 -3.50 23.34 3.08
CA LEU A 225 -4.41 24.07 3.95
C LEU A 225 -4.90 23.29 5.18
N ASN A 226 -4.79 21.97 5.18
CA ASN A 226 -5.26 21.15 6.29
C ASN A 226 -4.15 20.34 6.95
N PRO A 227 -3.59 20.84 8.08
CA PRO A 227 -2.52 20.17 8.82
C PRO A 227 -2.89 18.73 9.29
N SER A 228 -4.18 18.45 9.48
CA SER A 228 -4.64 17.10 9.85
C SER A 228 -4.50 16.07 8.72
N LEU A 229 -4.31 16.52 7.49
CA LEU A 229 -4.03 15.69 6.33
C LEU A 229 -2.53 15.47 6.10
N ARG A 230 -1.69 16.18 6.86
CA ARG A 230 -0.25 15.89 6.89
C ARG A 230 -0.02 14.59 7.66
N PRO A 231 1.01 13.82 7.33
CA PRO A 231 1.41 12.70 8.18
C PRO A 231 1.60 13.23 9.59
N VAL A 232 1.10 12.50 10.58
CA VAL A 232 1.34 12.86 11.98
C VAL A 232 2.85 12.84 12.15
N SER A 233 3.45 14.03 12.21
CA SER A 233 4.84 14.16 12.63
C SER A 233 4.89 13.61 14.05
N ASN A 234 5.40 12.41 14.18
CA ASN A 234 5.65 11.80 15.48
C ASN A 234 6.82 12.56 16.13
N THR A 235 6.53 13.76 16.61
CA THR A 235 7.38 14.43 17.58
C THR A 235 7.04 13.92 18.96
N ALA A 236 7.80 13.02 19.47
CA ALA A 236 8.30 12.86 20.83
C ALA A 236 9.24 11.65 20.91
#